data_cb9193b72d9ecf0bea243f0fb27e1af8
#
_entry.id   cb9193b72d9ecf0bea243f0fb27e1af8
#
_cell.length_a   1.000
_cell.length_b   1.000
_cell.length_c   1.000
_cell.angle_alpha   90.00
_cell.angle_beta   90.00
_cell.angle_gamma   90.00
#
_symmetry.space_group_name_H-M   'P 1'
#
loop_
_entity.id
_entity.type
_entity.pdbx_description
1 polymer ?
#
loop_
_entity_poly.entity_id
_entity_poly.type
_entity_poly.pdbx_seq_one_letter_code
_entity_poly.pdbx_strand_id
1 'polypeptide(L)'
;MQIINYFFLLLSCVSYGSSILISPCAVWNTNGITVAGTGRQGSSARQLSYPQGIFVHDKSKLLYVSDSFNGRIQVFPLDRSTTNGVTLISKLQQNFKIYLDNDDDSFPTVYIAVNGGNRVEKWTKGAMDGVIIGDTCKGCTGVWLDAEKNVYMTEHDRNRVLKWNRLTNETLIVAGETDQKGPRADHLSEPQGIYVDKTTQALYIADLTNHRIQKWPKGAKEGVTVAGSSEGDPGSDAKSLDRPYGLRFDEVTKTLYIVDLLNNRIQRWKHGATEGETLVGGNGQGGADNQFYHPTDLDFDSEGNLYVSDAWNHRVQFFALINNSPCSTPLPTTTFVSSSIRQLPIDLFLALLLIIVAMNLF
;
A
#
# COMPACT_ATOMS: atom_id res chain seq x y z
N MET A 1 -40.46 38.89 -16.78
CA MET A 1 -40.07 38.56 -15.42
C MET A 1 -39.76 37.05 -15.41
N GLN A 2 -38.56 36.68 -15.82
CA GLN A 2 -38.11 35.26 -15.87
C GLN A 2 -37.17 35.04 -14.68
N ILE A 3 -37.52 34.07 -13.85
CA ILE A 3 -36.81 33.66 -12.69
C ILE A 3 -35.74 32.65 -13.17
N ILE A 4 -34.45 33.03 -13.07
CA ILE A 4 -33.32 32.16 -13.34
C ILE A 4 -33.10 31.33 -12.10
N ASN A 5 -33.42 30.03 -12.15
CA ASN A 5 -33.05 29.06 -11.11
C ASN A 5 -31.58 28.72 -11.21
N TYR A 6 -30.80 29.22 -10.26
CA TYR A 6 -29.44 28.71 -10.03
C TYR A 6 -29.52 27.38 -9.29
N PHE A 7 -29.25 26.29 -10.00
CA PHE A 7 -28.95 25.00 -9.40
C PHE A 7 -27.55 25.09 -8.79
N PHE A 8 -27.48 25.28 -7.47
CA PHE A 8 -26.28 24.98 -6.72
C PHE A 8 -26.11 23.48 -6.65
N LEU A 9 -25.17 22.92 -7.43
CA LEU A 9 -24.62 21.59 -7.20
C LEU A 9 -23.85 21.65 -5.88
N LEU A 10 -24.48 21.27 -4.79
CA LEU A 10 -23.79 20.87 -3.57
C LEU A 10 -23.00 19.60 -3.88
N LEU A 11 -21.70 19.75 -4.25
CA LEU A 11 -20.75 18.66 -4.12
C LEU A 11 -20.66 18.36 -2.63
N SER A 12 -21.36 17.31 -2.20
CA SER A 12 -21.11 16.68 -0.92
C SER A 12 -19.70 16.16 -0.96
N CYS A 13 -18.77 16.85 -0.29
CA CYS A 13 -17.48 16.29 0.08
C CYS A 13 -17.76 15.09 1.00
N VAL A 14 -17.96 13.93 0.41
CA VAL A 14 -17.82 12.68 1.13
C VAL A 14 -16.33 12.61 1.51
N SER A 15 -16.02 12.71 2.78
CA SER A 15 -14.68 12.49 3.31
C SER A 15 -14.32 11.02 3.07
N TYR A 16 -13.82 10.73 1.89
CA TYR A 16 -13.10 9.48 1.65
C TYR A 16 -11.89 9.50 2.56
N GLY A 17 -11.74 8.49 3.41
CA GLY A 17 -10.50 8.27 4.14
C GLY A 17 -9.35 8.41 3.14
N SER A 18 -8.31 9.14 3.53
CA SER A 18 -7.23 9.65 2.70
C SER A 18 -6.68 8.59 1.74
N SER A 19 -7.20 8.58 0.50
CA SER A 19 -6.51 7.92 -0.59
C SER A 19 -5.20 8.69 -0.81
N ILE A 20 -4.12 7.97 -0.83
CA ILE A 20 -2.78 8.54 -1.08
C ILE A 20 -2.80 9.13 -2.49
N LEU A 21 -2.75 10.46 -2.60
CA LEU A 21 -2.65 11.16 -3.88
C LEU A 21 -1.17 11.28 -4.30
N ILE A 22 -0.56 10.15 -4.58
CA ILE A 22 0.84 10.10 -5.02
C ILE A 22 0.87 9.97 -6.54
N SER A 23 1.59 10.88 -7.19
CA SER A 23 1.81 10.76 -8.65
C SER A 23 2.46 9.42 -9.00
N PRO A 24 2.02 8.74 -10.07
CA PRO A 24 2.74 7.57 -10.58
C PRO A 24 4.17 7.88 -11.04
N CYS A 25 4.57 9.16 -11.06
CA CYS A 25 5.93 9.62 -11.35
C CYS A 25 6.60 10.32 -10.16
N ALA A 26 6.03 10.17 -8.95
CA ALA A 26 6.62 10.69 -7.73
C ALA A 26 8.03 10.14 -7.50
N VAL A 27 8.90 10.96 -6.92
CA VAL A 27 10.30 10.63 -6.65
C VAL A 27 10.59 10.87 -5.17
N TRP A 28 11.24 9.93 -4.54
CA TRP A 28 11.67 10.02 -3.14
C TRP A 28 13.19 10.17 -3.03
N ASN A 29 13.63 10.75 -1.91
CA ASN A 29 15.04 10.69 -1.55
C ASN A 29 15.42 9.20 -1.38
N THR A 30 16.52 8.78 -1.98
CA THR A 30 16.97 7.38 -1.91
C THR A 30 17.76 7.06 -0.64
N ASN A 31 18.18 8.08 0.14
CA ASN A 31 18.79 7.92 1.45
C ASN A 31 17.71 8.08 2.53
N GLY A 32 17.45 7.02 3.25
CA GLY A 32 16.48 6.98 4.33
C GLY A 32 16.99 7.57 5.63
N ILE A 33 16.07 7.94 6.51
CA ILE A 33 16.34 8.35 7.89
C ILE A 33 15.70 7.32 8.81
N THR A 34 16.46 6.77 9.77
CA THR A 34 15.89 5.88 10.78
C THR A 34 14.98 6.67 11.73
N VAL A 35 13.69 6.33 11.77
CA VAL A 35 12.66 7.01 12.58
C VAL A 35 12.16 6.17 13.75
N ALA A 36 12.37 4.85 13.72
CA ALA A 36 12.10 3.92 14.81
C ALA A 36 13.15 2.81 14.81
N GLY A 37 13.53 2.35 16.00
CA GLY A 37 14.64 1.40 16.17
C GLY A 37 16.00 2.08 16.15
N THR A 38 17.07 1.28 16.29
CA THR A 38 18.45 1.76 16.37
C THR A 38 19.39 1.06 15.39
N GLY A 39 18.88 0.20 14.52
CA GLY A 39 19.69 -0.69 13.69
C GLY A 39 20.30 -1.87 14.47
N ARG A 40 19.93 -2.04 15.75
CA ARG A 40 20.38 -3.15 16.61
C ARG A 40 19.19 -3.75 17.33
N GLN A 41 19.13 -5.07 17.34
CA GLN A 41 18.10 -5.82 18.05
C GLN A 41 18.07 -5.45 19.54
N GLY A 42 16.87 -5.31 20.08
CA GLY A 42 16.67 -5.10 21.53
C GLY A 42 15.23 -4.79 21.89
N SER A 43 14.96 -4.62 23.19
CA SER A 43 13.62 -4.46 23.74
C SER A 43 13.38 -3.13 24.47
N SER A 44 14.40 -2.24 24.52
CA SER A 44 14.21 -0.90 25.11
C SER A 44 13.20 -0.06 24.31
N ALA A 45 12.81 1.11 24.84
CA ALA A 45 11.89 2.03 24.15
C ALA A 45 12.41 2.50 22.78
N ARG A 46 13.74 2.52 22.60
CA ARG A 46 14.40 2.93 21.34
C ARG A 46 14.71 1.78 20.39
N GLN A 47 14.58 0.54 20.83
CA GLN A 47 14.98 -0.63 20.06
C GLN A 47 13.77 -1.41 19.57
N LEU A 48 13.96 -2.11 18.46
CA LEU A 48 13.00 -3.04 17.87
C LEU A 48 13.65 -4.42 17.70
N SER A 49 12.82 -5.43 17.54
CA SER A 49 13.26 -6.79 17.24
C SER A 49 12.41 -7.37 16.11
N TYR A 50 12.96 -7.37 14.89
CA TYR A 50 12.31 -7.82 13.67
C TYR A 50 10.92 -7.17 13.47
N PRO A 51 10.84 -5.84 13.28
CA PRO A 51 9.57 -5.18 13.01
C PRO A 51 8.97 -5.72 11.70
N GLN A 52 7.74 -6.24 11.74
CA GLN A 52 7.11 -6.91 10.59
C GLN A 52 6.06 -6.05 9.88
N GLY A 53 5.26 -5.32 10.62
CA GLY A 53 4.19 -4.49 10.10
C GLY A 53 4.30 -3.05 10.59
N ILE A 54 3.95 -2.11 9.74
CA ILE A 54 3.84 -0.69 10.08
C ILE A 54 2.51 -0.12 9.61
N PHE A 55 2.05 0.92 10.28
CA PHE A 55 0.90 1.71 9.85
C PHE A 55 1.10 3.17 10.24
N VAL A 56 1.01 4.06 9.25
CA VAL A 56 1.06 5.51 9.46
C VAL A 56 -0.34 6.01 9.72
N HIS A 57 -0.56 6.63 10.90
CA HIS A 57 -1.85 7.18 11.28
C HIS A 57 -1.78 8.71 11.34
N ASP A 58 -2.15 9.38 10.25
CA ASP A 58 -2.03 10.83 10.09
C ASP A 58 -2.83 11.64 11.09
N LYS A 59 -4.03 11.18 11.49
CA LYS A 59 -4.88 11.89 12.46
C LYS A 59 -4.19 12.04 13.82
N SER A 60 -3.58 10.96 14.34
CA SER A 60 -2.86 11.00 15.61
C SER A 60 -1.40 11.43 15.46
N LYS A 61 -0.91 11.59 14.22
CA LYS A 61 0.49 11.86 13.90
C LYS A 61 1.45 10.83 14.52
N LEU A 62 1.07 9.55 14.42
CA LEU A 62 1.82 8.43 14.97
C LEU A 62 2.11 7.36 13.91
N LEU A 63 3.32 6.80 14.00
CA LEU A 63 3.74 5.58 13.33
C LEU A 63 3.54 4.41 14.29
N TYR A 64 2.72 3.45 13.93
CA TYR A 64 2.53 2.19 14.65
C TYR A 64 3.46 1.13 14.07
N VAL A 65 4.15 0.41 14.94
CA VAL A 65 5.14 -0.61 14.56
C VAL A 65 4.85 -1.92 15.28
N SER A 66 4.65 -2.98 14.53
CA SER A 66 4.60 -4.34 15.02
C SER A 66 6.02 -4.81 15.34
N ASP A 67 6.42 -4.70 16.61
CA ASP A 67 7.71 -5.12 17.14
C ASP A 67 7.67 -6.62 17.45
N SER A 68 7.76 -7.43 16.38
CA SER A 68 7.27 -8.80 16.30
C SER A 68 7.88 -9.72 17.35
N PHE A 69 9.21 -9.79 17.45
CA PHE A 69 9.88 -10.71 18.38
C PHE A 69 9.88 -10.20 19.83
N ASN A 70 9.55 -8.93 20.06
CA ASN A 70 9.26 -8.41 21.42
C ASN A 70 7.80 -8.58 21.81
N GLY A 71 6.93 -9.08 20.92
CA GLY A 71 5.51 -9.32 21.18
C GLY A 71 4.75 -8.07 21.60
N ARG A 72 4.98 -6.93 20.91
CA ARG A 72 4.36 -5.65 21.28
C ARG A 72 4.07 -4.78 20.06
N ILE A 73 3.15 -3.84 20.20
CA ILE A 73 2.98 -2.71 19.30
C ILE A 73 3.58 -1.47 19.93
N GLN A 74 4.54 -0.86 19.24
CA GLN A 74 5.18 0.40 19.60
C GLN A 74 4.61 1.53 18.75
N VAL A 75 4.50 2.73 19.32
CA VAL A 75 4.12 3.94 18.59
C VAL A 75 5.22 5.00 18.69
N PHE A 76 5.48 5.68 17.57
CA PHE A 76 6.48 6.74 17.43
C PHE A 76 5.83 7.97 16.80
N PRO A 77 6.23 9.20 17.17
CA PRO A 77 5.68 10.41 16.56
C PRO A 77 6.19 10.61 15.13
N LEU A 78 5.31 11.03 14.21
CA LEU A 78 5.68 11.32 12.81
C LEU A 78 6.53 12.58 12.68
N ASP A 79 6.45 13.53 13.63
CA ASP A 79 7.29 14.72 13.66
C ASP A 79 8.77 14.43 13.99
N ARG A 80 9.06 13.18 14.34
CA ARG A 80 10.42 12.70 14.66
C ARG A 80 11.04 13.43 15.87
N SER A 81 10.22 14.03 16.71
CA SER A 81 10.66 14.74 17.93
C SER A 81 11.39 13.83 18.92
N THR A 82 11.15 12.54 18.84
CA THR A 82 11.85 11.51 19.63
C THR A 82 11.94 10.19 18.88
N THR A 83 13.00 9.44 19.17
CA THR A 83 13.16 8.04 18.74
C THR A 83 12.77 7.05 19.84
N ASN A 84 12.22 7.52 20.97
CA ASN A 84 11.67 6.65 22.01
C ASN A 84 10.24 6.29 21.65
N GLY A 85 10.00 5.00 21.43
CA GLY A 85 8.64 4.47 21.25
C GLY A 85 7.90 4.32 22.58
N VAL A 86 6.58 4.39 22.50
CA VAL A 86 5.68 4.06 23.60
C VAL A 86 5.02 2.72 23.29
N THR A 87 5.07 1.78 24.24
CA THR A 87 4.37 0.49 24.08
C THR A 87 2.89 0.70 24.28
N LEU A 88 2.12 0.44 23.22
CA LEU A 88 0.66 0.57 23.22
C LEU A 88 -0.01 -0.76 23.62
N ILE A 89 0.46 -1.86 23.06
CA ILE A 89 -0.02 -3.22 23.28
C ILE A 89 1.18 -4.11 23.56
N SER A 90 1.06 -5.04 24.49
CA SER A 90 2.13 -5.97 24.87
C SER A 90 1.60 -7.38 25.07
N LYS A 91 2.50 -8.35 25.33
CA LYS A 91 2.20 -9.78 25.55
C LYS A 91 1.59 -10.48 24.32
N LEU A 92 1.84 -9.96 23.11
CA LEU A 92 1.48 -10.62 21.88
C LEU A 92 2.42 -11.80 21.60
N GLN A 93 1.90 -12.83 20.94
CA GLN A 93 2.70 -13.96 20.47
C GLN A 93 3.09 -13.70 19.01
N GLN A 94 4.33 -13.33 18.75
CA GLN A 94 4.87 -13.10 17.40
C GLN A 94 3.83 -12.50 16.41
N ASN A 95 3.74 -11.19 16.43
CA ASN A 95 2.79 -10.43 15.63
C ASN A 95 3.40 -10.02 14.29
N PHE A 96 2.58 -9.95 13.23
CA PHE A 96 3.01 -9.58 11.88
C PHE A 96 2.40 -8.26 11.42
N LYS A 97 1.40 -8.30 10.55
CA LYS A 97 0.74 -7.11 10.03
C LYS A 97 -0.22 -6.50 11.04
N ILE A 98 -0.36 -5.20 10.94
CA ILE A 98 -1.35 -4.42 11.67
C ILE A 98 -2.19 -3.61 10.69
N TYR A 99 -3.45 -3.40 11.05
CA TYR A 99 -4.37 -2.50 10.36
C TYR A 99 -5.08 -1.62 11.39
N LEU A 100 -5.20 -0.33 11.11
CA LEU A 100 -5.89 0.62 11.97
C LEU A 100 -7.20 1.06 11.32
N ASP A 101 -8.29 0.91 12.08
CA ASP A 101 -9.60 1.43 11.70
C ASP A 101 -9.77 2.84 12.26
N ASN A 102 -9.93 3.82 11.36
CA ASN A 102 -9.87 5.25 11.64
C ASN A 102 -11.25 5.86 11.99
N ASP A 103 -12.27 5.06 12.30
CA ASP A 103 -13.62 5.57 12.57
C ASP A 103 -13.71 6.39 13.88
N ASP A 104 -12.83 6.13 14.86
CA ASP A 104 -12.73 6.92 16.09
C ASP A 104 -11.61 7.96 15.96
N ASP A 105 -11.95 9.23 16.07
CA ASP A 105 -11.02 10.36 15.93
C ASP A 105 -9.97 10.42 17.05
N SER A 106 -10.20 9.77 18.18
CA SER A 106 -9.34 9.88 19.36
C SER A 106 -8.35 8.73 19.55
N PHE A 107 -8.69 7.53 19.07
CA PHE A 107 -7.86 6.33 19.19
C PHE A 107 -8.34 5.27 18.18
N PRO A 108 -7.53 4.90 17.21
CA PRO A 108 -7.94 3.91 16.21
C PRO A 108 -8.09 2.53 16.84
N THR A 109 -9.05 1.76 16.36
CA THR A 109 -9.11 0.32 16.64
C THR A 109 -7.98 -0.38 15.89
N VAL A 110 -7.16 -1.16 16.59
CA VAL A 110 -6.02 -1.87 16.02
C VAL A 110 -6.39 -3.34 15.78
N TYR A 111 -6.21 -3.80 14.55
CA TYR A 111 -6.32 -5.21 14.19
C TYR A 111 -4.93 -5.76 13.96
N ILE A 112 -4.63 -6.90 14.55
CA ILE A 112 -3.28 -7.49 14.58
C ILE A 112 -3.35 -8.93 14.10
N ALA A 113 -2.56 -9.28 13.09
CA ALA A 113 -2.29 -10.67 12.73
C ALA A 113 -1.28 -11.24 13.73
N VAL A 114 -1.72 -12.13 14.61
CA VAL A 114 -0.90 -12.77 15.64
C VAL A 114 -0.54 -14.17 15.16
N ASN A 115 0.59 -14.30 14.46
CA ASN A 115 1.02 -15.54 13.82
C ASN A 115 1.26 -16.67 14.83
N GLY A 116 2.07 -16.42 15.86
CA GLY A 116 2.32 -17.40 16.92
C GLY A 116 1.08 -17.82 17.71
N GLY A 117 -0.01 -17.04 17.62
CA GLY A 117 -1.31 -17.33 18.23
C GLY A 117 -2.34 -17.88 17.25
N ASN A 118 -2.03 -17.98 15.97
CA ASN A 118 -2.93 -18.45 14.91
C ASN A 118 -4.29 -17.73 14.91
N ARG A 119 -4.30 -16.41 15.04
CA ARG A 119 -5.52 -15.60 15.14
C ARG A 119 -5.30 -14.16 14.72
N VAL A 120 -6.40 -13.45 14.45
CA VAL A 120 -6.44 -11.99 14.38
C VAL A 120 -7.06 -11.47 15.67
N GLU A 121 -6.43 -10.46 16.26
CA GLU A 121 -6.93 -9.76 17.44
C GLU A 121 -7.38 -8.35 17.11
N LYS A 122 -8.51 -7.94 17.68
CA LYS A 122 -9.03 -6.58 17.66
C LYS A 122 -8.81 -5.92 19.01
N TRP A 123 -8.13 -4.77 19.02
CA TRP A 123 -7.83 -3.98 20.21
C TRP A 123 -8.49 -2.60 20.12
N THR A 124 -9.34 -2.29 21.09
CA THR A 124 -9.99 -0.99 21.23
C THR A 124 -9.30 -0.16 22.30
N LYS A 125 -9.58 1.14 22.37
CA LYS A 125 -9.02 2.05 23.38
C LYS A 125 -9.22 1.53 24.80
N GLY A 126 -8.12 1.43 25.54
CA GLY A 126 -8.15 1.01 26.96
C GLY A 126 -8.41 -0.49 27.16
N ALA A 127 -8.47 -1.29 26.11
CA ALA A 127 -8.59 -2.73 26.26
C ALA A 127 -7.35 -3.32 26.95
N MET A 128 -7.59 -4.21 27.92
CA MET A 128 -6.53 -4.96 28.62
C MET A 128 -6.11 -6.19 27.83
N ASP A 129 -7.03 -6.73 27.00
CA ASP A 129 -6.85 -7.91 26.17
C ASP A 129 -7.49 -7.71 24.79
N GLY A 130 -6.94 -8.37 23.77
CA GLY A 130 -7.48 -8.36 22.42
C GLY A 130 -8.68 -9.30 22.29
N VAL A 131 -9.67 -8.88 21.48
CA VAL A 131 -10.80 -9.72 21.11
C VAL A 131 -10.43 -10.50 19.85
N ILE A 132 -10.52 -11.83 19.90
CA ILE A 132 -10.28 -12.70 18.74
C ILE A 132 -11.38 -12.49 17.69
N ILE A 133 -10.98 -12.34 16.43
CA ILE A 133 -11.87 -12.12 15.29
C ILE A 133 -11.89 -13.35 14.41
N GLY A 134 -13.09 -13.82 14.10
CA GLY A 134 -13.32 -14.97 13.24
C GLY A 134 -12.85 -16.30 13.83
N ASP A 135 -12.66 -17.27 12.96
CA ASP A 135 -12.14 -18.57 13.31
C ASP A 135 -10.61 -18.58 13.42
N THR A 136 -10.03 -19.73 13.78
CA THR A 136 -8.59 -19.93 13.77
C THR A 136 -8.01 -19.64 12.40
N CYS A 137 -6.97 -18.81 12.35
CA CYS A 137 -6.22 -18.46 11.15
C CYS A 137 -4.80 -18.98 11.30
N LYS A 138 -4.51 -20.15 10.70
CA LYS A 138 -3.20 -20.80 10.84
C LYS A 138 -2.10 -20.04 10.12
N GLY A 139 -1.09 -19.62 10.88
CA GLY A 139 -0.02 -18.81 10.34
C GLY A 139 -0.52 -17.45 9.83
N CYS A 140 -1.38 -16.76 10.58
CA CYS A 140 -1.85 -15.42 10.22
C CYS A 140 -0.70 -14.45 10.00
N THR A 141 -0.60 -13.87 8.80
CA THR A 141 0.47 -12.90 8.46
C THR A 141 -0.06 -11.55 8.04
N GLY A 142 -1.15 -11.49 7.29
CA GLY A 142 -1.77 -10.25 6.82
C GLY A 142 -3.15 -10.02 7.41
N VAL A 143 -3.50 -8.75 7.62
CA VAL A 143 -4.83 -8.32 8.03
C VAL A 143 -5.21 -7.05 7.29
N TRP A 144 -6.48 -6.96 6.84
CA TRP A 144 -7.05 -5.79 6.17
C TRP A 144 -8.56 -5.71 6.41
N LEU A 145 -9.13 -4.51 6.30
CA LEU A 145 -10.58 -4.29 6.39
C LEU A 145 -11.14 -3.72 5.09
N ASP A 146 -12.34 -4.19 4.70
CA ASP A 146 -13.13 -3.51 3.67
C ASP A 146 -13.94 -2.33 4.24
N ALA A 147 -14.69 -1.64 3.38
CA ALA A 147 -15.51 -0.50 3.79
C ALA A 147 -16.64 -0.88 4.77
N GLU A 148 -17.12 -2.12 4.72
CA GLU A 148 -18.13 -2.67 5.61
C GLU A 148 -17.54 -3.21 6.93
N LYS A 149 -16.22 -3.06 7.13
CA LYS A 149 -15.47 -3.54 8.30
C LYS A 149 -15.45 -5.07 8.42
N ASN A 150 -15.59 -5.79 7.31
CA ASN A 150 -15.25 -7.20 7.30
C ASN A 150 -13.73 -7.35 7.34
N VAL A 151 -13.24 -8.37 8.02
CA VAL A 151 -11.81 -8.57 8.22
C VAL A 151 -11.31 -9.62 7.24
N TYR A 152 -10.30 -9.25 6.46
CA TYR A 152 -9.57 -10.17 5.59
C TYR A 152 -8.25 -10.55 6.25
N MET A 153 -7.90 -11.82 6.16
CA MET A 153 -6.69 -12.37 6.76
C MET A 153 -6.01 -13.37 5.84
N THR A 154 -4.71 -13.24 5.65
CA THR A 154 -3.92 -14.23 4.92
C THR A 154 -3.54 -15.37 5.86
N GLU A 155 -3.86 -16.57 5.46
CA GLU A 155 -3.55 -17.81 6.17
C GLU A 155 -2.36 -18.49 5.46
N HIS A 156 -1.15 -18.07 5.84
CA HIS A 156 0.13 -18.48 5.27
C HIS A 156 0.28 -20.02 5.21
N ASP A 157 0.04 -20.68 6.34
CA ASP A 157 0.24 -22.13 6.46
C ASP A 157 -0.78 -22.96 5.66
N ARG A 158 -1.86 -22.33 5.18
CA ARG A 158 -2.91 -22.98 4.40
C ARG A 158 -3.09 -22.44 2.99
N ASN A 159 -2.20 -21.56 2.55
CA ASN A 159 -2.13 -21.03 1.19
C ASN A 159 -3.44 -20.39 0.70
N ARG A 160 -4.13 -19.62 1.58
CA ARG A 160 -5.43 -19.04 1.27
C ARG A 160 -5.66 -17.70 1.97
N VAL A 161 -6.71 -16.99 1.56
CA VAL A 161 -7.21 -15.78 2.22
C VAL A 161 -8.61 -16.05 2.74
N LEU A 162 -8.82 -15.68 3.99
CA LEU A 162 -10.11 -15.72 4.66
C LEU A 162 -10.74 -14.33 4.73
N LYS A 163 -12.08 -14.28 4.67
CA LYS A 163 -12.90 -13.11 4.99
C LYS A 163 -13.83 -13.47 6.14
N TRP A 164 -13.70 -12.77 7.26
CA TRP A 164 -14.68 -12.80 8.33
C TRP A 164 -15.72 -11.69 8.13
N ASN A 165 -16.99 -12.07 8.08
CA ASN A 165 -18.10 -11.15 7.95
C ASN A 165 -18.55 -10.67 9.33
N ARG A 166 -18.48 -9.36 9.56
CA ARG A 166 -18.83 -8.76 10.85
C ARG A 166 -20.31 -8.92 11.24
N LEU A 167 -21.23 -8.97 10.27
CA LEU A 167 -22.65 -9.02 10.53
C LEU A 167 -23.16 -10.43 10.77
N THR A 168 -22.66 -11.41 9.98
CA THR A 168 -23.10 -12.82 10.10
C THR A 168 -22.19 -13.65 11.02
N ASN A 169 -21.01 -13.12 11.38
CA ASN A 169 -19.97 -13.81 12.14
C ASN A 169 -19.43 -15.07 11.43
N GLU A 170 -19.58 -15.14 10.11
CA GLU A 170 -19.11 -16.25 9.30
C GLU A 170 -17.74 -15.98 8.70
N THR A 171 -16.92 -17.00 8.59
CA THR A 171 -15.60 -16.95 7.92
C THR A 171 -15.66 -17.74 6.61
N LEU A 172 -15.27 -17.11 5.50
CA LEU A 172 -15.29 -17.70 4.16
C LEU A 172 -13.90 -17.64 3.54
N ILE A 173 -13.57 -18.64 2.71
CA ILE A 173 -12.39 -18.57 1.82
C ILE A 173 -12.74 -17.68 0.65
N VAL A 174 -11.89 -16.68 0.36
CA VAL A 174 -12.12 -15.70 -0.71
C VAL A 174 -11.02 -15.67 -1.77
N ALA A 175 -9.88 -16.33 -1.52
CA ALA A 175 -8.81 -16.55 -2.49
C ALA A 175 -7.94 -17.73 -2.08
N GLY A 176 -7.38 -18.43 -3.08
CA GLY A 176 -6.58 -19.64 -2.86
C GLY A 176 -7.41 -20.86 -2.50
N GLU A 177 -6.76 -21.99 -2.46
CA GLU A 177 -7.36 -23.29 -2.14
C GLU A 177 -6.62 -23.91 -0.95
N THR A 178 -7.40 -24.45 0.02
CA THR A 178 -6.85 -24.96 1.28
C THR A 178 -5.79 -26.02 1.07
N ASP A 179 -4.60 -25.78 1.64
CA ASP A 179 -3.44 -26.67 1.63
C ASP A 179 -2.91 -26.99 0.21
N GLN A 180 -3.40 -26.28 -0.83
CA GLN A 180 -2.89 -26.35 -2.19
C GLN A 180 -1.99 -25.16 -2.45
N LYS A 181 -0.76 -25.41 -2.89
CA LYS A 181 0.20 -24.36 -3.24
C LYS A 181 0.71 -24.52 -4.66
N GLY A 182 1.13 -23.43 -5.26
CA GLY A 182 1.72 -23.40 -6.58
C GLY A 182 1.30 -22.20 -7.42
N PRO A 183 1.85 -22.05 -8.64
CA PRO A 183 1.68 -20.86 -9.46
C PRO A 183 0.36 -20.81 -10.26
N ARG A 184 -0.49 -21.82 -10.21
CA ARG A 184 -1.80 -21.80 -10.89
C ARG A 184 -2.59 -20.55 -10.50
N ALA A 185 -3.54 -20.13 -11.34
CA ALA A 185 -4.32 -18.92 -11.12
C ALA A 185 -5.26 -19.02 -9.90
N ASP A 186 -5.71 -20.21 -9.55
CA ASP A 186 -6.57 -20.52 -8.41
C ASP A 186 -5.81 -20.86 -7.12
N HIS A 187 -4.47 -20.93 -7.17
CA HIS A 187 -3.61 -21.23 -6.04
C HIS A 187 -2.83 -20.02 -5.54
N LEU A 188 -2.46 -20.06 -4.27
CA LEU A 188 -1.50 -19.20 -3.61
C LEU A 188 -0.39 -20.05 -3.00
N SER A 189 0.72 -19.43 -2.63
CA SER A 189 1.80 -20.10 -1.93
C SER A 189 2.38 -19.18 -0.85
N GLU A 190 2.08 -19.50 0.41
CA GLU A 190 2.55 -18.75 1.58
C GLU A 190 2.18 -17.25 1.52
N PRO A 191 0.88 -16.88 1.27
CA PRO A 191 0.47 -15.49 1.12
C PRO A 191 0.80 -14.65 2.35
N GLN A 192 1.27 -13.41 2.14
CA GLN A 192 1.70 -12.50 3.18
C GLN A 192 0.82 -11.24 3.26
N GLY A 193 1.27 -10.14 2.69
CA GLY A 193 0.54 -8.88 2.69
C GLY A 193 -0.72 -8.96 1.83
N ILE A 194 -1.74 -8.22 2.24
CA ILE A 194 -3.01 -8.10 1.52
C ILE A 194 -3.46 -6.64 1.51
N TYR A 195 -4.08 -6.24 0.42
CA TYR A 195 -4.83 -4.99 0.28
C TYR A 195 -6.19 -5.28 -0.34
N VAL A 196 -7.24 -4.64 0.17
CA VAL A 196 -8.60 -4.73 -0.39
C VAL A 196 -8.98 -3.38 -1.00
N ASP A 197 -9.19 -3.34 -2.31
CA ASP A 197 -9.69 -2.15 -3.02
C ASP A 197 -11.11 -1.82 -2.53
N LYS A 198 -11.29 -0.66 -1.92
CA LYS A 198 -12.56 -0.24 -1.31
C LYS A 198 -13.70 -0.11 -2.32
N THR A 199 -13.36 0.24 -3.57
CA THR A 199 -14.34 0.47 -4.63
C THR A 199 -14.76 -0.84 -5.30
N THR A 200 -13.80 -1.67 -5.69
CA THR A 200 -14.05 -2.90 -6.46
C THR A 200 -14.15 -4.14 -5.58
N GLN A 201 -13.69 -4.05 -4.33
CA GLN A 201 -13.52 -5.17 -3.39
C GLN A 201 -12.58 -6.26 -3.94
N ALA A 202 -11.75 -5.93 -4.91
CA ALA A 202 -10.69 -6.81 -5.38
C ALA A 202 -9.58 -6.90 -4.34
N LEU A 203 -9.01 -8.09 -4.19
CA LEU A 203 -7.87 -8.34 -3.33
C LEU A 203 -6.58 -8.20 -4.13
N TYR A 204 -5.57 -7.59 -3.54
CA TYR A 204 -4.19 -7.65 -4.01
C TYR A 204 -3.40 -8.42 -2.97
N ILE A 205 -2.76 -9.51 -3.35
CA ILE A 205 -2.16 -10.48 -2.43
C ILE A 205 -0.69 -10.67 -2.79
N ALA A 206 0.20 -10.49 -1.83
CA ALA A 206 1.59 -10.87 -1.95
C ALA A 206 1.70 -12.40 -1.85
N ASP A 207 1.83 -13.05 -2.99
CA ASP A 207 1.92 -14.50 -3.15
C ASP A 207 3.40 -14.90 -3.07
N LEU A 208 3.89 -15.01 -1.80
CA LEU A 208 5.30 -14.95 -1.42
C LEU A 208 6.18 -15.90 -2.21
N THR A 209 5.92 -17.22 -2.13
CA THR A 209 6.78 -18.22 -2.74
C THR A 209 6.44 -18.53 -4.20
N ASN A 210 5.41 -17.88 -4.75
CA ASN A 210 5.18 -17.79 -6.19
C ASN A 210 5.75 -16.48 -6.79
N HIS A 211 6.49 -15.67 -6.03
CA HIS A 211 7.22 -14.49 -6.49
C HIS A 211 6.39 -13.50 -7.32
N ARG A 212 5.12 -13.27 -6.91
CA ARG A 212 4.16 -12.44 -7.65
C ARG A 212 3.19 -11.69 -6.75
N ILE A 213 2.53 -10.69 -7.32
CA ILE A 213 1.30 -10.11 -6.76
C ILE A 213 0.11 -10.62 -7.56
N GLN A 214 -0.83 -11.26 -6.88
CA GLN A 214 -2.09 -11.70 -7.47
C GLN A 214 -3.20 -10.69 -7.17
N LYS A 215 -3.91 -10.28 -8.22
CA LYS A 215 -5.19 -9.57 -8.11
C LYS A 215 -6.32 -10.58 -8.18
N TRP A 216 -7.15 -10.60 -7.15
CA TRP A 216 -8.30 -11.50 -7.08
C TRP A 216 -9.59 -10.68 -7.12
N PRO A 217 -10.33 -10.65 -8.24
CA PRO A 217 -11.59 -9.94 -8.33
C PRO A 217 -12.61 -10.45 -7.31
N LYS A 218 -13.53 -9.60 -6.85
CA LYS A 218 -14.58 -9.99 -5.90
C LYS A 218 -15.37 -11.21 -6.41
N GLY A 219 -15.37 -12.28 -5.63
CA GLY A 219 -16.13 -13.51 -5.94
C GLY A 219 -15.53 -14.35 -7.07
N ALA A 220 -14.38 -13.99 -7.61
CA ALA A 220 -13.69 -14.80 -8.61
C ALA A 220 -13.16 -16.11 -7.98
N LYS A 221 -13.03 -17.14 -8.80
CA LYS A 221 -12.44 -18.44 -8.40
C LYS A 221 -10.93 -18.46 -8.59
N GLU A 222 -10.41 -17.54 -9.39
CA GLU A 222 -8.99 -17.46 -9.74
C GLU A 222 -8.53 -16.00 -9.78
N GLY A 223 -7.24 -15.78 -9.55
CA GLY A 223 -6.58 -14.49 -9.61
C GLY A 223 -5.89 -14.24 -10.93
N VAL A 224 -5.38 -13.02 -11.10
CA VAL A 224 -4.56 -12.60 -12.23
C VAL A 224 -3.26 -12.03 -11.70
N THR A 225 -2.11 -12.46 -12.24
CA THR A 225 -0.80 -11.88 -11.89
C THR A 225 -0.72 -10.44 -12.43
N VAL A 226 -0.45 -9.49 -11.53
CA VAL A 226 -0.35 -8.05 -11.85
C VAL A 226 1.06 -7.49 -11.64
N ALA A 227 1.94 -8.25 -11.00
CA ALA A 227 3.36 -7.95 -10.86
C ALA A 227 4.14 -9.24 -10.59
N GLY A 228 5.37 -9.33 -11.08
CA GLY A 228 6.21 -10.53 -10.95
C GLY A 228 5.88 -11.62 -11.97
N SER A 229 6.34 -12.83 -11.70
CA SER A 229 6.23 -13.98 -12.62
C SER A 229 4.86 -14.65 -12.53
N SER A 230 4.23 -14.94 -13.70
CA SER A 230 3.04 -15.81 -13.74
C SER A 230 3.37 -17.28 -13.48
N GLU A 231 4.62 -17.68 -13.73
CA GLU A 231 5.09 -19.05 -13.60
C GLU A 231 5.61 -19.38 -12.19
N GLY A 232 5.76 -18.34 -11.34
CA GLY A 232 6.23 -18.52 -9.96
C GLY A 232 7.76 -18.50 -9.83
N ASP A 233 8.47 -17.97 -10.81
CA ASP A 233 9.93 -17.90 -10.79
C ASP A 233 10.42 -16.63 -10.12
N PRO A 234 11.44 -16.71 -9.24
CA PRO A 234 12.08 -15.53 -8.66
C PRO A 234 12.97 -14.80 -9.66
N GLY A 235 13.16 -13.50 -9.46
CA GLY A 235 14.11 -12.72 -10.23
C GLY A 235 14.35 -11.34 -9.64
N SER A 236 15.38 -10.64 -10.17
CA SER A 236 15.81 -9.34 -9.66
C SER A 236 15.72 -8.21 -10.69
N ASP A 237 15.36 -8.50 -11.92
CA ASP A 237 15.15 -7.49 -12.95
C ASP A 237 13.90 -6.63 -12.71
N ALA A 238 13.56 -5.75 -13.65
CA ALA A 238 12.40 -4.88 -13.54
C ALA A 238 11.06 -5.63 -13.65
N LYS A 239 11.03 -6.82 -14.29
CA LYS A 239 9.81 -7.61 -14.50
C LYS A 239 9.56 -8.64 -13.41
N SER A 240 10.56 -8.88 -12.58
CA SER A 240 10.56 -9.95 -11.60
C SER A 240 10.48 -9.43 -10.17
N LEU A 241 10.02 -10.29 -9.28
CA LEU A 241 10.04 -10.13 -7.83
C LEU A 241 10.73 -11.36 -7.20
N ASP A 242 11.25 -11.18 -5.99
CA ASP A 242 11.72 -12.30 -5.18
C ASP A 242 11.15 -12.21 -3.76
N ARG A 243 10.15 -13.07 -3.50
CA ARG A 243 9.38 -13.11 -2.25
C ARG A 243 8.75 -11.77 -1.90
N PRO A 244 7.79 -11.25 -2.70
CA PRO A 244 7.07 -10.04 -2.34
C PRO A 244 6.34 -10.23 -1.00
N TYR A 245 6.46 -9.25 -0.09
CA TYR A 245 5.98 -9.40 1.27
C TYR A 245 4.85 -8.43 1.62
N GLY A 246 5.14 -7.15 1.78
CA GLY A 246 4.17 -6.08 2.02
C GLY A 246 3.77 -5.39 0.73
N LEU A 247 2.59 -4.83 0.69
CA LEU A 247 2.13 -4.04 -0.44
C LEU A 247 1.16 -2.93 -0.03
N ARG A 248 1.13 -1.86 -0.84
CA ARG A 248 0.09 -0.82 -0.83
C ARG A 248 -0.42 -0.61 -2.25
N PHE A 249 -1.68 -0.26 -2.36
CA PHE A 249 -2.32 0.05 -3.64
C PHE A 249 -2.94 1.44 -3.58
N ASP A 250 -2.57 2.30 -4.50
CA ASP A 250 -3.21 3.58 -4.71
C ASP A 250 -4.44 3.40 -5.59
N GLU A 251 -5.62 3.56 -5.00
CA GLU A 251 -6.90 3.36 -5.69
C GLU A 251 -7.18 4.42 -6.77
N VAL A 252 -6.54 5.59 -6.71
CA VAL A 252 -6.71 6.67 -7.69
C VAL A 252 -5.88 6.41 -8.93
N THR A 253 -4.57 6.23 -8.75
CA THR A 253 -3.63 6.02 -9.85
C THR A 253 -3.54 4.56 -10.29
N LYS A 254 -4.17 3.64 -9.53
CA LYS A 254 -4.08 2.18 -9.72
C LYS A 254 -2.65 1.67 -9.71
N THR A 255 -1.82 2.29 -8.88
CA THR A 255 -0.39 1.98 -8.73
C THR A 255 -0.18 1.05 -7.55
N LEU A 256 0.60 -0.01 -7.75
CA LEU A 256 1.07 -0.90 -6.70
C LEU A 256 2.45 -0.46 -6.19
N TYR A 257 2.62 -0.49 -4.88
CA TYR A 257 3.90 -0.35 -4.19
C TYR A 257 4.18 -1.65 -3.46
N ILE A 258 5.32 -2.28 -3.72
CA ILE A 258 5.61 -3.66 -3.34
C ILE A 258 6.93 -3.73 -2.61
N VAL A 259 6.94 -4.38 -1.46
CA VAL A 259 8.17 -4.79 -0.77
C VAL A 259 8.69 -6.05 -1.45
N ASP A 260 9.77 -5.94 -2.18
CA ASP A 260 10.47 -7.02 -2.86
C ASP A 260 11.59 -7.53 -1.93
N LEU A 261 11.21 -8.44 -1.02
CA LEU A 261 11.93 -8.77 0.20
C LEU A 261 13.37 -9.23 -0.05
N LEU A 262 13.58 -10.26 -0.88
CA LEU A 262 14.92 -10.82 -1.09
C LEU A 262 15.77 -9.98 -2.04
N ASN A 263 15.15 -9.12 -2.85
CA ASN A 263 15.86 -8.10 -3.64
C ASN A 263 16.18 -6.83 -2.83
N ASN A 264 15.75 -6.77 -1.56
CA ASN A 264 16.02 -5.64 -0.65
C ASN A 264 15.66 -4.29 -1.26
N ARG A 265 14.46 -4.18 -1.86
CA ARG A 265 13.99 -2.97 -2.54
C ARG A 265 12.48 -2.76 -2.39
N ILE A 266 12.05 -1.52 -2.63
CA ILE A 266 10.64 -1.18 -2.85
C ILE A 266 10.44 -0.91 -4.33
N GLN A 267 9.48 -1.61 -4.94
CA GLN A 267 9.10 -1.42 -6.34
C GLN A 267 7.74 -0.74 -6.47
N ARG A 268 7.61 0.08 -7.51
CA ARG A 268 6.36 0.66 -7.99
C ARG A 268 5.96 0.01 -9.31
N TRP A 269 4.72 -0.47 -9.39
CA TRP A 269 4.13 -1.00 -10.61
C TRP A 269 2.93 -0.15 -11.00
N LYS A 270 3.04 0.61 -12.10
CA LYS A 270 1.97 1.46 -12.62
C LYS A 270 0.85 0.62 -13.20
N HIS A 271 -0.35 1.18 -13.34
CA HIS A 271 -1.48 0.47 -13.93
C HIS A 271 -1.14 -0.09 -15.31
N GLY A 272 -1.34 -1.38 -15.50
CA GLY A 272 -1.05 -2.07 -16.78
C GLY A 272 0.43 -2.18 -17.14
N ALA A 273 1.35 -1.81 -16.26
CA ALA A 273 2.78 -1.96 -16.52
C ALA A 273 3.19 -3.44 -16.55
N THR A 274 4.11 -3.77 -17.45
CA THR A 274 4.74 -5.10 -17.57
C THR A 274 6.05 -5.20 -16.79
N GLU A 275 6.49 -4.11 -16.18
CA GLU A 275 7.71 -4.02 -15.39
C GLU A 275 7.55 -2.97 -14.29
N GLY A 276 8.25 -3.16 -13.18
CA GLY A 276 8.29 -2.27 -12.04
C GLY A 276 9.47 -1.31 -12.09
N GLU A 277 9.39 -0.29 -11.26
CA GLU A 277 10.44 0.71 -11.06
C GLU A 277 10.90 0.64 -9.60
N THR A 278 12.21 0.51 -9.36
CA THR A 278 12.76 0.57 -8.01
C THR A 278 12.73 2.00 -7.49
N LEU A 279 12.08 2.22 -6.37
CA LEU A 279 11.95 3.53 -5.71
C LEU A 279 13.10 3.79 -4.75
N VAL A 280 13.33 2.85 -3.85
CA VAL A 280 14.36 2.90 -2.80
C VAL A 280 14.91 1.49 -2.54
N GLY A 281 16.12 1.40 -2.03
CA GLY A 281 16.83 0.13 -1.86
C GLY A 281 17.40 -0.39 -3.19
N GLY A 282 17.60 -1.70 -3.31
CA GLY A 282 18.18 -2.33 -4.50
C GLY A 282 19.71 -2.16 -4.64
N ASN A 283 20.36 -1.60 -3.61
CA ASN A 283 21.80 -1.37 -3.56
C ASN A 283 22.54 -2.49 -2.83
N GLY A 284 22.01 -3.70 -2.91
CA GLY A 284 22.47 -4.86 -2.14
C GLY A 284 21.94 -4.87 -0.72
N GLN A 285 22.10 -6.01 -0.05
CA GLN A 285 21.75 -6.20 1.35
C GLN A 285 22.69 -5.42 2.25
N GLY A 286 22.18 -4.66 3.21
CA GLY A 286 23.02 -3.93 4.17
C GLY A 286 22.25 -2.99 5.09
N GLY A 287 22.99 -2.30 5.96
CA GLY A 287 22.47 -1.38 6.97
C GLY A 287 22.68 0.11 6.66
N ALA A 288 23.22 0.48 5.49
CA ALA A 288 23.38 1.89 5.11
C ALA A 288 22.01 2.56 4.88
N ASP A 289 22.01 3.89 4.75
CA ASP A 289 20.78 4.67 4.63
C ASP A 289 20.01 4.38 3.32
N ASN A 290 20.71 3.91 2.27
CA ASN A 290 20.14 3.51 0.98
C ASN A 290 20.04 1.99 0.79
N GLN A 291 20.22 1.22 1.86
CA GLN A 291 20.14 -0.24 1.84
C GLN A 291 19.06 -0.76 2.79
N PHE A 292 18.58 -1.96 2.49
CA PHE A 292 17.70 -2.76 3.36
C PHE A 292 18.31 -4.13 3.63
N TYR A 293 17.79 -4.76 4.68
CA TYR A 293 17.98 -6.17 4.93
C TYR A 293 16.64 -6.81 5.25
N HIS A 294 16.07 -7.51 4.25
CA HIS A 294 14.75 -8.13 4.27
C HIS A 294 13.67 -7.16 4.77
N PRO A 295 13.36 -6.09 4.02
CA PRO A 295 12.24 -5.21 4.34
C PRO A 295 10.92 -5.99 4.27
N THR A 296 9.96 -5.67 5.15
CA THR A 296 8.72 -6.46 5.28
C THR A 296 7.45 -5.67 5.04
N ASP A 297 7.44 -4.38 5.31
CA ASP A 297 6.26 -3.54 5.12
C ASP A 297 6.61 -2.15 4.64
N LEU A 298 5.62 -1.49 4.04
CA LEU A 298 5.69 -0.10 3.64
C LEU A 298 4.38 0.61 3.95
N ASP A 299 4.45 1.92 4.19
CA ASP A 299 3.28 2.79 4.29
C ASP A 299 3.66 4.23 3.93
N PHE A 300 2.64 5.08 3.71
CA PHE A 300 2.81 6.48 3.35
C PHE A 300 2.07 7.38 4.33
N ASP A 301 2.62 8.57 4.57
CA ASP A 301 1.87 9.63 5.26
C ASP A 301 1.06 10.48 4.25
N SER A 302 0.25 11.41 4.78
CA SER A 302 -0.57 12.32 3.97
C SER A 302 0.21 13.31 3.12
N GLU A 303 1.51 13.46 3.35
CA GLU A 303 2.44 14.24 2.54
C GLU A 303 3.08 13.40 1.43
N GLY A 304 2.82 12.09 1.41
CA GLY A 304 3.36 11.14 0.45
C GLY A 304 4.78 10.65 0.78
N ASN A 305 5.28 10.94 1.98
CA ASN A 305 6.55 10.37 2.41
C ASN A 305 6.40 8.86 2.64
N LEU A 306 7.45 8.11 2.30
CA LEU A 306 7.47 6.65 2.38
C LEU A 306 8.14 6.19 3.69
N TYR A 307 7.50 5.26 4.37
CA TYR A 307 8.03 4.54 5.53
C TYR A 307 8.23 3.08 5.15
N VAL A 308 9.35 2.49 5.54
CA VAL A 308 9.69 1.08 5.25
C VAL A 308 10.17 0.38 6.51
N SER A 309 9.54 -0.75 6.84
CA SER A 309 10.02 -1.64 7.88
C SER A 309 11.22 -2.45 7.37
N ASP A 310 12.40 -2.12 7.84
CA ASP A 310 13.68 -2.76 7.53
C ASP A 310 14.00 -3.80 8.60
N ALA A 311 13.27 -4.94 8.50
CA ALA A 311 13.05 -5.86 9.62
C ALA A 311 14.33 -6.46 10.18
N TRP A 312 15.25 -6.91 9.33
CA TRP A 312 16.49 -7.54 9.78
C TRP A 312 17.56 -6.52 10.19
N ASN A 313 17.36 -5.25 9.87
CA ASN A 313 18.12 -4.14 10.45
C ASN A 313 17.42 -3.55 11.69
N HIS A 314 16.36 -4.16 12.20
CA HIS A 314 15.69 -3.77 13.45
C HIS A 314 15.34 -2.28 13.51
N ARG A 315 14.84 -1.72 12.38
CA ARG A 315 14.51 -0.29 12.24
C ARG A 315 13.33 -0.06 11.30
N VAL A 316 12.77 1.15 11.36
CA VAL A 316 11.91 1.71 10.32
C VAL A 316 12.64 2.90 9.70
N GLN A 317 12.71 2.94 8.37
CA GLN A 317 13.29 4.04 7.62
C GLN A 317 12.20 4.92 7.00
N PHE A 318 12.46 6.21 6.96
CA PHE A 318 11.64 7.26 6.35
C PHE A 318 12.37 7.80 5.12
N PHE A 319 11.64 7.96 4.01
CA PHE A 319 12.12 8.52 2.75
C PHE A 319 11.23 9.70 2.36
N ALA A 320 11.80 10.90 2.33
CA ALA A 320 11.08 12.11 1.98
C ALA A 320 10.66 12.11 0.51
N LEU A 321 9.41 12.47 0.24
CA LEU A 321 8.95 12.77 -1.10
C LEU A 321 9.61 14.08 -1.58
N ILE A 322 10.36 14.04 -2.68
CA ILE A 322 11.06 15.19 -3.24
C ILE A 322 10.42 15.77 -4.48
N ASN A 323 9.63 14.96 -5.18
CA ASN A 323 8.87 15.41 -6.34
C ASN A 323 7.56 14.60 -6.46
N ASN A 324 6.43 15.27 -6.56
CA ASN A 324 5.11 14.66 -6.79
C ASN A 324 4.44 15.21 -8.06
N SER A 325 5.22 15.70 -9.02
CA SER A 325 4.70 16.21 -10.28
C SER A 325 4.00 15.10 -11.07
N PRO A 326 2.94 15.43 -11.84
CA PRO A 326 2.36 14.49 -12.78
C PRO A 326 3.42 13.97 -13.76
N CYS A 327 3.20 12.75 -14.30
CA CYS A 327 4.04 12.23 -15.36
C CYS A 327 4.01 13.21 -16.54
N SER A 328 5.18 13.63 -17.03
CA SER A 328 5.25 14.36 -18.30
C SER A 328 4.77 13.42 -19.40
N THR A 329 3.64 13.72 -20.04
CA THR A 329 3.30 13.08 -21.30
C THR A 329 4.43 13.43 -22.27
N PRO A 330 5.02 12.47 -22.98
CA PRO A 330 5.91 12.81 -24.11
C PRO A 330 5.10 13.74 -25.01
N LEU A 331 5.61 14.93 -25.28
CA LEU A 331 5.04 15.79 -26.32
C LEU A 331 4.96 14.90 -27.57
N PRO A 332 3.79 14.80 -28.24
CA PRO A 332 3.71 14.10 -29.49
C PRO A 332 4.82 14.68 -30.37
N THR A 333 5.77 13.86 -30.79
CA THR A 333 6.76 14.23 -31.79
C THR A 333 5.98 14.54 -33.03
N THR A 334 5.60 15.81 -33.21
CA THR A 334 5.14 16.32 -34.48
C THR A 334 6.37 16.23 -35.40
N THR A 335 6.48 15.14 -36.12
CA THR A 335 7.26 15.10 -37.36
C THR A 335 6.65 16.20 -38.22
N PHE A 336 7.31 17.36 -38.26
CA PHE A 336 7.01 18.34 -39.31
C PHE A 336 7.34 17.70 -40.65
N VAL A 337 6.34 17.05 -41.26
CA VAL A 337 6.38 16.80 -42.68
C VAL A 337 6.32 18.18 -43.32
N SER A 338 7.40 18.63 -43.89
CA SER A 338 7.46 19.86 -44.68
C SER A 338 6.58 19.67 -45.91
N SER A 339 5.26 19.84 -45.75
CA SER A 339 4.36 20.07 -46.85
C SER A 339 4.34 21.55 -47.11
N SER A 340 4.76 21.96 -48.30
CA SER A 340 4.72 23.30 -48.82
C SER A 340 3.46 24.05 -48.42
N ILE A 341 3.63 25.08 -47.56
CA ILE A 341 2.58 26.01 -47.19
C ILE A 341 2.17 26.75 -48.46
N ARG A 342 1.03 26.37 -49.08
CA ARG A 342 0.34 27.27 -50.00
C ARG A 342 -0.21 28.44 -49.16
N GLN A 343 0.30 29.64 -49.40
CA GLN A 343 -0.23 30.87 -48.84
C GLN A 343 -1.73 30.95 -49.16
N LEU A 344 -2.56 30.93 -48.12
CA LEU A 344 -3.99 31.31 -48.23
C LEU A 344 -4.10 32.79 -48.47
N PRO A 345 -5.00 33.26 -49.36
CA PRO A 345 -5.18 34.68 -49.65
C PRO A 345 -5.64 35.43 -48.39
N ILE A 346 -5.07 36.63 -48.24
CA ILE A 346 -5.24 37.54 -47.06
C ILE A 346 -6.72 37.92 -46.76
N ASP A 347 -7.58 37.77 -47.77
CA ASP A 347 -9.01 38.10 -47.65
C ASP A 347 -9.80 37.14 -46.75
N LEU A 348 -9.33 35.89 -46.49
CA LEU A 348 -9.99 34.96 -45.59
C LEU A 348 -9.72 35.24 -44.11
N PHE A 349 -8.58 35.89 -43.83
CA PHE A 349 -8.21 36.21 -42.43
C PHE A 349 -8.99 37.42 -41.89
N LEU A 350 -9.31 38.38 -42.77
CA LEU A 350 -10.16 39.54 -42.43
C LEU A 350 -11.62 39.15 -42.20
N ALA A 351 -12.14 38.18 -42.94
CA ALA A 351 -13.51 37.70 -42.74
C ALA A 351 -13.72 36.99 -41.42
N LEU A 352 -12.74 36.21 -40.92
CA LEU A 352 -12.82 35.53 -39.61
C LEU A 352 -12.71 36.53 -38.44
N LEU A 353 -11.91 37.59 -38.58
CA LEU A 353 -11.79 38.61 -37.52
C LEU A 353 -13.08 39.41 -37.35
N LEU A 354 -13.80 39.70 -38.41
CA LEU A 354 -15.08 40.40 -38.39
C LEU A 354 -16.21 39.57 -37.74
N ILE A 355 -16.18 38.27 -37.88
CA ILE A 355 -17.18 37.35 -37.25
C ILE A 355 -16.96 37.32 -35.72
N ILE A 356 -15.70 37.28 -35.25
CA ILE A 356 -15.38 37.25 -33.81
C ILE A 356 -15.74 38.55 -33.13
N VAL A 357 -15.59 39.69 -33.79
CA VAL A 357 -15.97 40.99 -33.24
C VAL A 357 -17.50 41.15 -33.18
N ALA A 358 -18.26 40.58 -34.12
CA ALA A 358 -19.71 40.65 -34.14
C ALA A 358 -20.38 39.76 -33.07
N MET A 359 -19.71 38.69 -32.62
CA MET A 359 -20.24 37.77 -31.56
C MET A 359 -20.01 38.29 -30.13
N ASN A 360 -19.25 39.34 -29.91
CA ASN A 360 -19.02 39.95 -28.58
C ASN A 360 -19.82 41.25 -28.35
N LEU A 361 -20.77 41.57 -29.20
CA LEU A 361 -21.60 42.79 -29.10
C LEU A 361 -23.12 42.52 -28.98
N PHE A 362 -23.51 41.30 -28.55
CA PHE A 362 -24.91 41.05 -28.19
C PHE A 362 -25.00 40.25 -26.88
#